data_0e461835a8d956c173d972d78781ce0f
#
_entry.id   0e461835a8d956c173d972d78781ce0f
#
_cell.length_a   1.000
_cell.length_b   1.000
_cell.length_c   1.000
_cell.angle_alpha   90.00
_cell.angle_beta   90.00
_cell.angle_gamma   90.00
#
_symmetry.space_group_name_H-M   'P 1'
#
loop_
_entity.id
_entity.type
_entity.pdbx_description
1 polymer ?
#
loop_
_entity_poly.entity_id
_entity_poly.type
_entity_poly.pdbx_seq_one_letter_code
_entity_poly.pdbx_strand_id
1 'polypeptide(L)'
;HATVSHHPHGDWELRVKINGKIVSKAEVSSRTVIDEWLTHEVDLSHYAGKEIHLQLENYPTDWRNEWGYWHEVKVSTMPLASLKNSVAPKKKKVVFISGKPSHGWMKHEHRAGNMILAKRLNESGLPIKAVVLEDIGYPKDESVLHDASTIVVFCTGHGNHLLNPKLKEFDALMKKGIGVIMIHWATEAVSGAPGDKFLQWMGGFCDLN
;
A
#
# COMPACT_ATOMS: atom_id res chain seq x y z
N HIS A 1 -10.50 13.72 -7.39
CA HIS A 1 -11.45 12.65 -7.08
C HIS A 1 -10.95 11.73 -5.97
N ALA A 2 -11.86 11.05 -5.32
CA ALA A 2 -11.59 9.94 -4.42
C ALA A 2 -12.41 8.72 -4.86
N THR A 3 -11.79 7.56 -4.92
CA THR A 3 -12.43 6.28 -5.21
C THR A 3 -12.42 5.46 -3.93
N VAL A 4 -13.59 5.15 -3.41
CA VAL A 4 -13.81 4.59 -2.07
C VAL A 4 -14.83 3.47 -2.09
N SER A 5 -14.84 2.66 -1.02
CA SER A 5 -15.84 1.62 -0.79
C SER A 5 -16.17 1.49 0.69
N HIS A 6 -17.05 0.57 1.05
CA HIS A 6 -17.53 0.35 2.40
C HIS A 6 -17.47 -1.12 2.80
N HIS A 7 -17.56 -1.40 4.09
CA HIS A 7 -17.77 -2.75 4.59
C HIS A 7 -19.16 -3.29 4.14
N PRO A 8 -19.33 -4.56 3.75
CA PRO A 8 -20.61 -5.10 3.24
C PRO A 8 -21.82 -4.90 4.13
N HIS A 9 -21.61 -4.73 5.43
CA HIS A 9 -22.67 -4.53 6.44
C HIS A 9 -22.62 -3.17 7.13
N GLY A 10 -21.96 -2.18 6.51
CA GLY A 10 -21.84 -0.83 7.04
C GLY A 10 -21.87 0.20 5.93
N ASP A 11 -21.98 1.44 6.33
CA ASP A 11 -21.91 2.60 5.46
C ASP A 11 -21.19 3.74 6.18
N TRP A 12 -20.85 4.81 5.46
CA TRP A 12 -20.22 5.98 6.03
C TRP A 12 -20.39 7.19 5.09
N GLU A 13 -20.16 8.38 5.61
CA GLU A 13 -20.20 9.60 4.82
C GLU A 13 -18.77 10.05 4.48
N LEU A 14 -18.43 10.05 3.18
CA LEU A 14 -17.24 10.72 2.71
C LEU A 14 -17.44 12.24 2.80
N ARG A 15 -16.59 12.92 3.54
CA ARG A 15 -16.56 14.38 3.62
C ARG A 15 -15.28 14.92 3.01
N VAL A 16 -15.43 15.89 2.11
CA VAL A 16 -14.32 16.67 1.56
C VAL A 16 -14.35 18.04 2.21
N LYS A 17 -13.27 18.41 2.89
CA LYS A 17 -13.13 19.69 3.58
C LYS A 17 -11.99 20.49 2.97
N ILE A 18 -12.19 21.80 2.87
CA ILE A 18 -11.15 22.76 2.50
C ILE A 18 -11.08 23.84 3.60
N ASN A 19 -9.89 24.00 4.17
CA ASN A 19 -9.65 24.92 5.26
C ASN A 19 -10.66 24.74 6.40
N GLY A 20 -10.95 23.48 6.74
CA GLY A 20 -11.86 23.09 7.81
C GLY A 20 -13.36 23.13 7.46
N LYS A 21 -13.76 23.66 6.29
CA LYS A 21 -15.16 23.72 5.86
C LYS A 21 -15.49 22.55 4.93
N ILE A 22 -16.64 21.90 5.15
CA ILE A 22 -17.14 20.87 4.26
C ILE A 22 -17.57 21.51 2.94
N VAL A 23 -16.97 21.07 1.83
CA VAL A 23 -17.30 21.53 0.48
C VAL A 23 -18.06 20.49 -0.33
N SER A 24 -17.94 19.21 0.05
CA SER A 24 -18.68 18.13 -0.59
C SER A 24 -18.87 16.96 0.37
N LYS A 25 -19.91 16.16 0.12
CA LYS A 25 -20.26 14.95 0.85
C LYS A 25 -20.78 13.89 -0.11
N ALA A 26 -20.52 12.62 0.23
CA ALA A 26 -21.14 11.48 -0.45
C ALA A 26 -21.42 10.36 0.55
N GLU A 27 -22.59 9.74 0.45
CA GLU A 27 -22.86 8.47 1.12
C GLU A 27 -22.07 7.37 0.43
N VAL A 28 -21.39 6.55 1.21
CA VAL A 28 -20.65 5.37 0.73
C VAL A 28 -21.30 4.14 1.33
N SER A 29 -22.18 3.51 0.58
CA SER A 29 -23.02 2.40 1.03
C SER A 29 -23.31 1.44 -0.12
N SER A 30 -23.95 0.30 0.17
CA SER A 30 -24.43 -0.65 -0.83
C SER A 30 -25.39 -0.05 -1.86
N ARG A 31 -25.96 1.12 -1.60
CA ARG A 31 -26.85 1.85 -2.53
C ARG A 31 -26.09 2.73 -3.51
N THR A 32 -24.90 3.20 -3.13
CA THR A 32 -24.13 4.21 -3.89
C THR A 32 -22.85 3.65 -4.53
N VAL A 33 -22.35 2.54 -4.00
CA VAL A 33 -21.19 1.82 -4.53
C VAL A 33 -21.66 0.88 -5.65
N ILE A 34 -21.14 1.10 -6.85
CA ILE A 34 -21.41 0.27 -8.05
C ILE A 34 -20.09 -0.39 -8.45
N ASP A 35 -20.13 -1.66 -8.81
CA ASP A 35 -18.93 -2.43 -9.19
C ASP A 35 -17.80 -2.31 -8.17
N GLU A 36 -18.15 -2.50 -6.88
CA GLU A 36 -17.26 -2.48 -5.71
C GLU A 36 -16.73 -1.09 -5.30
N TRP A 37 -16.88 -0.04 -6.13
CA TRP A 37 -16.30 1.27 -5.85
C TRP A 37 -17.23 2.44 -6.15
N LEU A 38 -17.15 3.50 -5.33
CA LEU A 38 -17.73 4.82 -5.59
C LEU A 38 -16.60 5.79 -5.94
N THR A 39 -16.65 6.41 -7.10
CA THR A 39 -15.79 7.54 -7.43
C THR A 39 -16.52 8.85 -7.19
N HIS A 40 -16.01 9.65 -6.27
CA HIS A 40 -16.53 10.96 -5.92
C HIS A 40 -15.61 12.07 -6.43
N GLU A 41 -16.14 12.96 -7.26
CA GLU A 41 -15.41 14.06 -7.85
C GLU A 41 -15.81 15.39 -7.20
N VAL A 42 -14.83 16.26 -6.97
CA VAL A 42 -15.05 17.61 -6.44
C VAL A 42 -14.28 18.60 -7.30
N ASP A 43 -14.97 19.62 -7.79
CA ASP A 43 -14.35 20.72 -8.53
C ASP A 43 -13.63 21.66 -7.55
N LEU A 44 -12.32 21.75 -7.70
CA LEU A 44 -11.44 22.61 -6.91
C LEU A 44 -10.99 23.86 -7.68
N SER A 45 -11.55 24.15 -8.86
CA SER A 45 -11.14 25.26 -9.73
C SER A 45 -11.18 26.64 -9.05
N HIS A 46 -12.14 26.85 -8.14
CA HIS A 46 -12.24 28.07 -7.33
C HIS A 46 -11.03 28.32 -6.40
N TYR A 47 -10.22 27.31 -6.18
CA TYR A 47 -9.02 27.36 -5.33
C TYR A 47 -7.73 27.39 -6.13
N ALA A 48 -7.80 27.46 -7.47
CA ALA A 48 -6.63 27.53 -8.32
C ALA A 48 -5.70 28.68 -7.93
N GLY A 49 -4.41 28.40 -7.81
CA GLY A 49 -3.39 29.39 -7.40
C GLY A 49 -3.41 29.76 -5.91
N LYS A 50 -4.23 29.12 -5.10
CA LYS A 50 -4.29 29.33 -3.65
C LYS A 50 -3.71 28.13 -2.90
N GLU A 51 -3.04 28.42 -1.79
CA GLU A 51 -2.71 27.38 -0.82
C GLU A 51 -3.95 27.00 -0.03
N ILE A 52 -4.27 25.72 0.04
CA ILE A 52 -5.42 25.18 0.75
C ILE A 52 -5.03 23.96 1.59
N HIS A 53 -5.72 23.78 2.71
CA HIS A 53 -5.68 22.53 3.47
C HIS A 53 -6.86 21.66 3.01
N LEU A 54 -6.58 20.65 2.17
CA LEU A 54 -7.55 19.65 1.72
C LEU A 54 -7.57 18.48 2.70
N GLN A 55 -8.74 18.15 3.21
CA GLN A 55 -8.97 17.03 4.11
C GLN A 55 -10.09 16.15 3.58
N LEU A 56 -9.82 14.85 3.57
CA LEU A 56 -10.81 13.81 3.29
C LEU A 56 -11.11 13.09 4.61
N GLU A 57 -12.37 12.89 4.91
CA GLU A 57 -12.82 12.34 6.18
C GLU A 57 -13.78 11.18 5.94
N ASN A 58 -13.52 10.05 6.59
CA ASN A 58 -14.50 9.00 6.80
C ASN A 58 -15.32 9.42 8.05
N TYR A 59 -16.55 9.80 7.85
CA TYR A 59 -17.43 10.19 8.94
C TYR A 59 -18.44 9.06 9.20
N PRO A 60 -18.43 8.46 10.42
CA PRO A 60 -19.31 7.36 10.74
C PRO A 60 -20.76 7.83 10.84
N THR A 61 -21.69 6.96 10.44
CA THR A 61 -23.14 7.24 10.53
C THR A 61 -23.76 6.63 11.78
N ASP A 62 -23.32 5.43 12.23
CA ASP A 62 -23.91 4.76 13.38
C ASP A 62 -22.97 3.94 14.28
N TRP A 63 -21.68 3.90 14.02
CA TRP A 63 -20.65 3.16 14.76
C TRP A 63 -20.65 1.63 14.54
N ARG A 64 -21.34 1.12 13.52
CA ARG A 64 -21.36 -0.30 13.18
C ARG A 64 -20.76 -0.53 11.81
N ASN A 65 -19.60 -1.20 11.75
CA ASN A 65 -18.91 -1.54 10.50
C ASN A 65 -18.60 -0.33 9.60
N GLU A 66 -18.29 0.81 10.19
CA GLU A 66 -18.00 2.09 9.52
C GLU A 66 -16.63 2.13 8.84
N TRP A 67 -16.15 0.99 8.34
CA TRP A 67 -14.84 0.88 7.70
C TRP A 67 -14.92 1.38 6.27
N GLY A 68 -14.19 2.47 6.01
CA GLY A 68 -14.02 3.01 4.67
C GLY A 68 -12.79 2.42 3.99
N TYR A 69 -12.98 1.89 2.79
CA TYR A 69 -11.89 1.42 1.95
C TYR A 69 -11.54 2.50 0.93
N TRP A 70 -10.25 2.79 0.79
CA TRP A 70 -9.73 3.82 -0.09
C TRP A 70 -8.91 3.17 -1.20
N HIS A 71 -9.36 3.31 -2.43
CA HIS A 71 -8.65 2.81 -3.60
C HIS A 71 -7.72 3.85 -4.21
N GLU A 72 -8.23 5.05 -4.44
CA GLU A 72 -7.45 6.15 -5.02
C GLU A 72 -7.91 7.49 -4.46
N VAL A 73 -6.94 8.38 -4.22
CA VAL A 73 -7.17 9.81 -4.02
C VAL A 73 -6.26 10.56 -4.96
N LYS A 74 -6.84 11.40 -5.82
CA LYS A 74 -6.07 12.12 -6.83
C LYS A 74 -6.56 13.55 -7.01
N VAL A 75 -5.62 14.48 -7.04
CA VAL A 75 -5.84 15.87 -7.47
C VAL A 75 -5.25 16.02 -8.86
N SER A 76 -6.02 16.55 -9.80
CA SER A 76 -5.58 16.75 -11.18
C SER A 76 -6.11 18.05 -11.74
N THR A 77 -5.44 18.59 -12.74
CA THR A 77 -5.88 19.80 -13.47
C THR A 77 -6.83 19.48 -14.63
N MET A 78 -7.17 18.20 -14.81
CA MET A 78 -8.05 17.74 -15.89
C MET A 78 -9.22 16.91 -15.32
N PRO A 79 -10.42 17.00 -15.92
CA PRO A 79 -11.55 16.14 -15.59
C PRO A 79 -11.20 14.65 -15.71
N LEU A 80 -11.80 13.79 -14.87
CA LEU A 80 -11.57 12.34 -14.87
C LEU A 80 -11.82 11.69 -16.24
N ALA A 81 -12.83 12.18 -16.97
CA ALA A 81 -13.12 11.71 -18.33
C ALA A 81 -11.93 11.88 -19.29
N SER A 82 -11.13 12.93 -19.10
CA SER A 82 -9.92 13.19 -19.92
C SER A 82 -8.76 12.28 -19.54
N LEU A 83 -8.74 11.77 -18.30
CA LEU A 83 -7.70 10.86 -17.81
C LEU A 83 -7.86 9.44 -18.31
N LYS A 84 -9.09 9.03 -18.66
CA LYS A 84 -9.38 7.70 -19.23
C LYS A 84 -8.75 7.49 -20.62
N ASN A 85 -8.42 8.57 -21.33
CA ASN A 85 -7.78 8.54 -22.66
C ASN A 85 -6.27 8.77 -22.61
N SER A 86 -5.66 8.90 -21.44
CA SER A 86 -4.21 8.98 -21.31
C SER A 86 -3.59 7.60 -21.57
N VAL A 87 -2.40 7.58 -22.17
CA VAL A 87 -1.57 6.38 -22.37
C VAL A 87 -1.59 5.55 -21.09
N ALA A 88 -1.92 4.27 -21.21
CA ALA A 88 -1.98 3.36 -20.06
C ALA A 88 -0.73 3.56 -19.16
N PRO A 89 -0.90 3.85 -17.88
CA PRO A 89 0.22 4.15 -17.01
C PRO A 89 1.20 2.98 -17.01
N LYS A 90 2.50 3.26 -17.11
CA LYS A 90 3.53 2.23 -17.01
C LYS A 90 3.31 1.44 -15.73
N LYS A 91 3.15 0.12 -15.86
CA LYS A 91 2.90 -0.76 -14.72
C LYS A 91 4.03 -0.62 -13.68
N LYS A 92 3.65 -0.40 -12.43
CA LYS A 92 4.57 -0.38 -11.29
C LYS A 92 4.94 -1.80 -10.92
N LYS A 93 6.24 -2.10 -10.88
CA LYS A 93 6.73 -3.43 -10.51
C LYS A 93 6.73 -3.58 -8.98
N VAL A 94 6.04 -4.59 -8.47
CA VAL A 94 6.07 -4.98 -7.05
C VAL A 94 6.76 -6.33 -6.95
N VAL A 95 7.88 -6.39 -6.24
CA VAL A 95 8.69 -7.62 -6.11
C VAL A 95 8.49 -8.20 -4.72
N PHE A 96 8.13 -9.48 -4.66
CA PHE A 96 7.92 -10.22 -3.42
C PHE A 96 9.11 -11.12 -3.12
N ILE A 97 9.72 -10.93 -1.95
CA ILE A 97 10.80 -11.75 -1.41
C ILE A 97 10.24 -12.63 -0.28
N SER A 98 10.52 -13.91 -0.32
CA SER A 98 10.00 -14.88 0.64
C SER A 98 11.13 -15.48 1.47
N GLY A 99 10.98 -15.50 2.80
CA GLY A 99 11.82 -16.29 3.69
C GLY A 99 11.45 -17.78 3.65
N LYS A 100 12.29 -18.61 4.30
CA LYS A 100 12.00 -20.03 4.54
C LYS A 100 10.72 -20.18 5.37
N PRO A 101 9.90 -21.20 5.13
CA PRO A 101 8.80 -21.53 6.03
C PRO A 101 9.27 -21.72 7.47
N SER A 102 8.44 -21.36 8.45
CA SER A 102 8.76 -21.49 9.87
C SER A 102 7.55 -21.99 10.68
N HIS A 103 7.78 -22.41 11.94
CA HIS A 103 6.74 -22.86 12.87
C HIS A 103 5.97 -24.12 12.45
N GLY A 104 6.57 -24.98 11.63
CA GLY A 104 5.98 -26.22 11.17
C GLY A 104 5.07 -26.06 9.95
N TRP A 105 4.58 -27.18 9.46
CA TRP A 105 3.82 -27.27 8.22
C TRP A 105 2.52 -26.43 8.26
N MET A 106 2.25 -25.69 7.18
CA MET A 106 1.09 -24.81 6.99
C MET A 106 0.97 -23.64 7.98
N LYS A 107 1.98 -23.32 8.79
CA LYS A 107 1.87 -22.20 9.74
C LYS A 107 2.40 -20.89 9.18
N HIS A 108 3.63 -20.85 8.71
CA HIS A 108 4.25 -19.64 8.13
C HIS A 108 4.80 -19.94 6.75
N GLU A 109 3.89 -20.12 5.81
CA GLU A 109 4.18 -20.38 4.40
C GLU A 109 4.39 -19.09 3.63
N HIS A 110 5.53 -18.42 3.90
CA HIS A 110 5.83 -17.09 3.40
C HIS A 110 5.68 -16.98 1.88
N ARG A 111 6.19 -17.97 1.13
CA ARG A 111 6.09 -17.96 -0.33
C ARG A 111 4.66 -18.15 -0.82
N ALA A 112 3.92 -19.07 -0.24
CA ALA A 112 2.52 -19.28 -0.60
C ALA A 112 1.68 -18.01 -0.35
N GLY A 113 1.89 -17.36 0.80
CA GLY A 113 1.27 -16.07 1.09
C GLY A 113 1.59 -14.99 0.05
N ASN A 114 2.87 -14.85 -0.30
CA ASN A 114 3.31 -13.92 -1.34
C ASN A 114 2.71 -14.24 -2.72
N MET A 115 2.58 -15.52 -3.08
CA MET A 115 1.96 -15.94 -4.34
C MET A 115 0.48 -15.54 -4.41
N ILE A 116 -0.27 -15.71 -3.30
CA ILE A 116 -1.67 -15.30 -3.21
C ILE A 116 -1.79 -13.77 -3.38
N LEU A 117 -0.98 -13.00 -2.65
CA LEU A 117 -0.99 -11.55 -2.71
C LEU A 117 -0.61 -11.03 -4.11
N ALA A 118 0.45 -11.57 -4.69
CA ALA A 118 0.89 -11.19 -6.03
C ALA A 118 -0.15 -11.53 -7.10
N LYS A 119 -0.81 -12.69 -6.99
CA LYS A 119 -1.92 -13.07 -7.87
C LYS A 119 -3.05 -12.03 -7.78
N ARG A 120 -3.50 -11.69 -6.56
CA ARG A 120 -4.57 -10.71 -6.36
C ARG A 120 -4.21 -9.32 -6.86
N LEU A 121 -2.96 -8.88 -6.67
CA LEU A 121 -2.49 -7.61 -7.24
C LEU A 121 -2.51 -7.63 -8.77
N ASN A 122 -2.10 -8.72 -9.40
CA ASN A 122 -2.13 -8.83 -10.87
C ASN A 122 -3.54 -8.90 -11.44
N GLU A 123 -4.52 -9.40 -10.67
CA GLU A 123 -5.94 -9.51 -11.03
C GLU A 123 -6.73 -8.23 -10.69
N SER A 124 -6.16 -7.28 -9.96
CA SER A 124 -6.86 -6.11 -9.41
C SER A 124 -7.26 -5.05 -10.43
N GLY A 125 -6.80 -5.15 -11.69
CA GLY A 125 -6.99 -4.08 -12.69
C GLY A 125 -6.08 -2.86 -12.49
N LEU A 126 -5.32 -2.78 -11.39
CA LEU A 126 -4.36 -1.70 -11.14
C LEU A 126 -3.18 -1.78 -12.13
N PRO A 127 -2.52 -0.66 -12.45
CA PRO A 127 -1.33 -0.65 -13.29
C PRO A 127 -0.10 -1.19 -12.54
N ILE A 128 -0.22 -2.41 -12.03
CA ILE A 128 0.79 -3.14 -11.25
C ILE A 128 1.21 -4.39 -11.99
N LYS A 129 2.50 -4.74 -11.86
CA LYS A 129 3.07 -6.04 -12.20
C LYS A 129 3.71 -6.61 -10.94
N ALA A 130 3.03 -7.53 -10.27
CA ALA A 130 3.52 -8.23 -9.10
C ALA A 130 4.31 -9.48 -9.50
N VAL A 131 5.51 -9.65 -8.96
CA VAL A 131 6.43 -10.75 -9.26
C VAL A 131 6.89 -11.37 -7.94
N VAL A 132 6.71 -12.67 -7.78
CA VAL A 132 7.27 -13.43 -6.64
C VAL A 132 8.59 -14.04 -7.09
N LEU A 133 9.67 -13.78 -6.38
CA LEU A 133 10.97 -14.36 -6.70
C LEU A 133 10.99 -15.87 -6.40
N GLU A 134 11.69 -16.61 -7.26
CA GLU A 134 11.88 -18.06 -7.09
C GLU A 134 12.82 -18.37 -5.92
N ASP A 135 13.82 -17.51 -5.69
CA ASP A 135 14.75 -17.65 -4.58
C ASP A 135 14.02 -17.59 -3.23
N ILE A 136 14.41 -18.46 -2.32
CA ILE A 136 14.04 -18.39 -0.91
C ILE A 136 15.15 -17.64 -0.16
N GLY A 137 14.79 -16.52 0.44
CA GLY A 137 15.71 -15.56 1.04
C GLY A 137 15.98 -14.38 0.13
N TYR A 138 17.03 -13.64 0.42
CA TYR A 138 17.44 -12.51 -0.42
C TYR A 138 17.91 -13.01 -1.79
N PRO A 139 17.51 -12.35 -2.90
CA PRO A 139 17.81 -12.86 -4.24
C PRO A 139 19.34 -12.90 -4.48
N LYS A 140 19.78 -13.95 -5.16
CA LYS A 140 21.20 -14.09 -5.57
C LYS A 140 21.58 -13.05 -6.62
N ASP A 141 20.67 -12.80 -7.57
CA ASP A 141 20.78 -11.71 -8.53
C ASP A 141 20.00 -10.50 -8.01
N GLU A 142 20.70 -9.56 -7.41
CA GLU A 142 20.11 -8.34 -6.84
C GLU A 142 19.55 -7.39 -7.92
N SER A 143 19.94 -7.55 -9.18
CA SER A 143 19.47 -6.68 -10.26
C SER A 143 17.96 -6.73 -10.45
N VAL A 144 17.32 -7.85 -10.07
CA VAL A 144 15.86 -8.04 -10.13
C VAL A 144 15.08 -7.05 -9.26
N LEU A 145 15.76 -6.41 -8.29
CA LEU A 145 15.19 -5.41 -7.38
C LEU A 145 15.35 -3.98 -7.88
N HIS A 146 16.25 -3.72 -8.83
CA HIS A 146 16.65 -2.36 -9.18
C HIS A 146 15.57 -1.56 -9.90
N ASP A 147 14.66 -2.20 -10.60
CA ASP A 147 13.53 -1.61 -11.31
C ASP A 147 12.19 -1.75 -10.55
N ALA A 148 12.24 -2.24 -9.32
CA ALA A 148 11.05 -2.33 -8.47
C ALA A 148 10.56 -0.94 -8.07
N SER A 149 9.26 -0.76 -8.03
CA SER A 149 8.63 0.39 -7.39
C SER A 149 8.42 0.14 -5.89
N THR A 150 8.22 -1.14 -5.52
CA THR A 150 8.03 -1.58 -4.14
C THR A 150 8.56 -3.00 -3.98
N ILE A 151 9.17 -3.28 -2.84
CA ILE A 151 9.60 -4.61 -2.43
C ILE A 151 8.75 -5.04 -1.24
N VAL A 152 8.16 -6.22 -1.31
CA VAL A 152 7.40 -6.86 -0.23
C VAL A 152 8.23 -7.97 0.36
N VAL A 153 8.45 -7.94 1.66
CA VAL A 153 9.23 -8.95 2.39
C VAL A 153 8.31 -9.70 3.34
N PHE A 154 8.25 -11.01 3.18
CA PHE A 154 7.55 -11.90 4.08
C PHE A 154 8.47 -13.02 4.53
N CYS A 155 8.94 -12.95 5.77
CA CYS A 155 9.94 -13.87 6.31
C CYS A 155 9.85 -13.96 7.84
N THR A 156 10.66 -14.82 8.43
CA THR A 156 10.94 -14.82 9.86
C THR A 156 11.72 -13.55 10.23
N GLY A 157 11.37 -12.95 11.35
CA GLY A 157 11.98 -11.73 11.86
C GLY A 157 13.20 -11.93 12.75
N HIS A 158 13.54 -10.88 13.49
CA HIS A 158 14.58 -10.81 14.50
C HIS A 158 15.96 -11.26 13.95
N GLY A 159 16.72 -12.07 14.69
CA GLY A 159 18.05 -12.55 14.29
C GLY A 159 18.09 -13.36 13.00
N ASN A 160 16.95 -13.93 12.58
CA ASN A 160 16.81 -14.73 11.35
C ASN A 160 16.24 -13.94 10.17
N HIS A 161 16.10 -12.62 10.30
CA HIS A 161 15.55 -11.80 9.23
C HIS A 161 16.45 -11.81 8.00
N LEU A 162 15.88 -12.07 6.83
CA LEU A 162 16.64 -12.24 5.57
C LEU A 162 17.41 -10.99 5.12
N LEU A 163 17.07 -9.81 5.63
CA LEU A 163 17.79 -8.57 5.34
C LEU A 163 18.98 -8.32 6.26
N ASN A 164 19.13 -9.03 7.39
CA ASN A 164 20.25 -8.79 8.33
C ASN A 164 21.63 -8.81 7.66
N PRO A 165 21.96 -9.78 6.78
CA PRO A 165 23.24 -9.78 6.08
C PRO A 165 23.31 -8.82 4.89
N LYS A 166 22.23 -8.08 4.59
CA LYS A 166 22.04 -7.29 3.37
C LYS A 166 21.58 -5.83 3.64
N LEU A 167 21.80 -5.36 4.86
CA LEU A 167 21.31 -4.02 5.27
C LEU A 167 21.86 -2.91 4.37
N LYS A 168 23.13 -2.98 3.97
CA LYS A 168 23.79 -1.96 3.15
C LYS A 168 23.22 -1.93 1.72
N GLU A 169 23.08 -3.09 1.13
CA GLU A 169 22.55 -3.26 -0.23
C GLU A 169 21.08 -2.83 -0.27
N PHE A 170 20.29 -3.26 0.72
CA PHE A 170 18.88 -2.89 0.79
C PHE A 170 18.69 -1.40 1.08
N ASP A 171 19.50 -0.81 1.95
CA ASP A 171 19.50 0.64 2.20
C ASP A 171 19.76 1.46 0.93
N ALA A 172 20.63 0.97 0.05
CA ALA A 172 20.87 1.62 -1.24
C ALA A 172 19.63 1.62 -2.14
N LEU A 173 18.78 0.58 -2.07
CA LEU A 173 17.50 0.53 -2.78
C LEU A 173 16.50 1.52 -2.20
N MET A 174 16.40 1.60 -0.86
CA MET A 174 15.51 2.56 -0.18
C MET A 174 15.90 4.00 -0.49
N LYS A 175 17.20 4.32 -0.52
CA LYS A 175 17.70 5.63 -0.92
C LYS A 175 17.41 6.02 -2.36
N LYS A 176 17.16 5.06 -3.25
CA LYS A 176 16.68 5.30 -4.62
C LYS A 176 15.17 5.57 -4.68
N GLY A 177 14.46 5.53 -3.54
CA GLY A 177 13.03 5.76 -3.46
C GLY A 177 12.17 4.53 -3.74
N ILE A 178 12.74 3.31 -3.70
CA ILE A 178 11.96 2.07 -3.76
C ILE A 178 11.21 1.91 -2.44
N GLY A 179 9.90 1.69 -2.49
CA GLY A 179 9.09 1.45 -1.28
C GLY A 179 9.34 0.07 -0.69
N VAL A 180 9.08 -0.09 0.61
CA VAL A 180 9.14 -1.39 1.28
C VAL A 180 7.87 -1.68 2.06
N ILE A 181 7.44 -2.94 2.03
CA ILE A 181 6.35 -3.49 2.86
C ILE A 181 6.90 -4.73 3.56
N MET A 182 6.82 -4.73 4.89
CA MET A 182 7.15 -5.89 5.72
C MET A 182 5.86 -6.56 6.19
N ILE A 183 5.76 -7.88 6.04
CA ILE A 183 4.56 -8.63 6.40
C ILE A 183 4.84 -9.47 7.63
N HIS A 184 3.96 -9.34 8.64
CA HIS A 184 3.94 -10.15 9.85
C HIS A 184 5.28 -10.05 10.60
N TRP A 185 5.96 -11.15 10.85
CA TRP A 185 7.23 -11.17 11.57
C TRP A 185 8.40 -10.51 10.83
N ALA A 186 8.26 -10.22 9.55
CA ALA A 186 9.25 -9.41 8.85
C ALA A 186 9.35 -7.95 9.39
N THR A 187 8.43 -7.53 10.27
CA THR A 187 8.54 -6.24 11.00
C THR A 187 9.46 -6.30 12.21
N GLU A 188 9.87 -7.51 12.63
CA GLU A 188 10.74 -7.71 13.79
C GLU A 188 12.20 -7.56 13.39
N ALA A 189 12.93 -6.72 14.13
CA ALA A 189 14.36 -6.51 13.95
C ALA A 189 15.09 -6.61 15.30
N VAL A 190 16.37 -6.96 15.24
CA VAL A 190 17.26 -6.86 16.40
C VAL A 190 17.59 -5.40 16.62
N SER A 191 17.61 -4.95 17.89
CA SER A 191 18.09 -3.62 18.28
C SER A 191 19.50 -3.35 17.74
N GLY A 192 19.84 -2.10 17.51
CA GLY A 192 21.10 -1.67 16.87
C GLY A 192 20.95 -1.54 15.37
N ALA A 193 22.00 -1.86 14.60
CA ALA A 193 22.04 -1.56 13.16
C ALA A 193 20.85 -2.09 12.34
N PRO A 194 20.31 -3.30 12.55
CA PRO A 194 19.07 -3.71 11.88
C PRO A 194 17.87 -2.86 12.26
N GLY A 195 17.62 -2.66 13.55
CA GLY A 195 16.51 -1.86 14.05
C GLY A 195 16.57 -0.40 13.60
N ASP A 196 17.76 0.21 13.63
CA ASP A 196 18.00 1.57 13.14
C ASP A 196 17.62 1.72 11.66
N LYS A 197 17.93 0.71 10.84
CA LYS A 197 17.56 0.71 9.43
C LYS A 197 16.05 0.54 9.22
N PHE A 198 15.42 -0.34 9.98
CA PHE A 198 13.97 -0.53 9.92
C PHE A 198 13.23 0.73 10.35
N LEU A 199 13.70 1.38 11.42
CA LEU A 199 13.19 2.67 11.87
C LEU A 199 13.29 3.72 10.75
N GLN A 200 14.43 3.76 10.05
CA GLN A 200 14.66 4.70 8.96
C GLN A 200 13.77 4.41 7.74
N TRP A 201 13.54 3.13 7.40
CA TRP A 201 12.79 2.74 6.19
C TRP A 201 11.28 2.76 6.39
N MET A 202 10.79 2.42 7.59
CA MET A 202 9.37 2.20 7.87
C MET A 202 8.80 3.09 8.99
N GLY A 203 9.66 3.80 9.72
CA GLY A 203 9.24 4.60 10.87
C GLY A 203 9.06 3.79 12.17
N GLY A 204 9.34 2.50 12.18
CA GLY A 204 9.24 1.63 13.35
C GLY A 204 9.64 0.19 13.06
N PHE A 205 9.83 -0.58 14.12
CA PHE A 205 10.03 -2.03 14.08
C PHE A 205 9.55 -2.65 15.39
N CYS A 206 9.30 -3.96 15.40
CA CYS A 206 9.01 -4.72 16.60
C CYS A 206 10.33 -5.25 17.18
N ASP A 207 10.63 -4.89 18.43
CA ASP A 207 11.73 -5.45 19.22
C ASP A 207 11.14 -6.44 20.23
N LEU A 208 11.68 -7.65 20.26
CA LEU A 208 11.22 -8.72 21.16
C LEU A 208 12.07 -8.84 22.45
N ASN A 209 12.95 -7.87 22.74
CA ASN A 209 13.74 -7.87 23.96
C ASN A 209 12.96 -7.36 25.18
#